data_388fb01fd39714a16062348d8ba245ce
#
_entry.id   388fb01fd39714a16062348d8ba245ce
#
_cell.length_a   1.000
_cell.length_b   1.000
_cell.length_c   1.000
_cell.angle_alpha   90.00
_cell.angle_beta   90.00
_cell.angle_gamma   90.00
#
_symmetry.space_group_name_H-M   'P 1'
#
loop_
_entity.id
_entity.type
_entity.pdbx_description
1 polymer ?
#
loop_
_entity_poly.entity_id
_entity_poly.type
_entity_poly.pdbx_seq_one_letter_code
_entity_poly.pdbx_strand_id
1 'polypeptide(L)'
;FKQKTAYEISTRDWSSDVCSSDLDLPANASQDDVMRAVAELNSNPRCSGYIVQLPLPKGLDQHAALEAMDPEKDADGLHPMNLGRLVLGQPAPLPCTPRGIVELLREYQVNIDGAHVVVVGRGVTVGRPLGLLLTRKSENATVTLVHTGTKIPKTYLRDADIIVAAAGVPHMITADSVKPGAAVLDVGITRTESGLVGDVHPDVFNVAGFVAPMPGGVGPMTRAMLVTNVVESLERKISK
;
A
#
# COMPACT_ATOMS: atom_id res chain seq x y z
N PHE A 1 -10.52 -8.94 -24.20
CA PHE A 1 -9.56 -9.13 -23.08
C PHE A 1 -10.03 -8.19 -21.99
N LYS A 2 -10.82 -8.69 -21.03
CA LYS A 2 -11.09 -7.95 -19.80
C LYS A 2 -9.78 -7.90 -19.02
N GLN A 3 -9.14 -6.76 -18.98
CA GLN A 3 -8.05 -6.52 -18.07
C GLN A 3 -8.68 -6.41 -16.68
N LYS A 4 -8.64 -7.51 -15.93
CA LYS A 4 -9.11 -7.51 -14.55
C LYS A 4 -8.25 -6.52 -13.78
N THR A 5 -8.85 -5.51 -13.21
CA THR A 5 -8.19 -4.60 -12.27
C THR A 5 -7.73 -5.40 -11.05
N ALA A 6 -6.76 -4.93 -10.30
CA ALA A 6 -6.32 -5.57 -9.06
C ALA A 6 -7.50 -5.82 -8.10
N TYR A 7 -8.56 -5.05 -8.24
CA TYR A 7 -9.81 -5.14 -7.53
C TYR A 7 -10.65 -6.38 -7.92
N GLU A 8 -10.84 -6.69 -9.23
CA GLU A 8 -11.50 -7.94 -9.68
C GLU A 8 -10.73 -9.20 -9.24
N ILE A 9 -9.42 -9.07 -8.98
CA ILE A 9 -8.58 -10.15 -8.44
C ILE A 9 -8.89 -10.37 -6.97
N SER A 10 -9.17 -9.30 -6.23
CA SER A 10 -9.44 -9.37 -4.80
C SER A 10 -10.85 -9.89 -4.49
N THR A 11 -11.85 -9.57 -5.28
CA THR A 11 -13.26 -9.91 -4.98
C THR A 11 -13.59 -11.40 -5.05
N ARG A 12 -12.85 -12.21 -5.81
CA ARG A 12 -13.08 -13.66 -5.88
C ARG A 12 -12.40 -14.47 -4.78
N ASP A 13 -11.26 -13.99 -4.27
CA ASP A 13 -10.51 -14.69 -3.22
C ASP A 13 -10.74 -14.11 -1.82
N TRP A 14 -11.59 -13.09 -1.70
CA TRP A 14 -11.74 -12.33 -0.48
C TRP A 14 -13.23 -12.21 -0.11
N SER A 15 -13.66 -13.09 0.74
CA SER A 15 -15.05 -13.24 1.20
C SER A 15 -15.59 -12.10 2.09
N SER A 16 -14.94 -10.95 2.12
CA SER A 16 -15.43 -9.79 2.88
C SER A 16 -15.71 -8.65 1.92
N ASP A 17 -16.97 -8.35 1.70
CA ASP A 17 -17.43 -7.15 1.05
C ASP A 17 -17.05 -5.92 1.87
N VAL A 18 -15.81 -5.43 1.68
CA VAL A 18 -15.36 -4.18 2.27
C VAL A 18 -16.02 -2.98 1.59
N CYS A 19 -16.40 -3.15 0.32
CA CYS A 19 -17.10 -2.15 -0.46
C CYS A 19 -18.59 -2.45 -0.50
N SER A 20 -19.41 -1.44 -0.23
CA SER A 20 -20.88 -1.55 -0.37
C SER A 20 -21.32 -1.53 -1.83
N SER A 21 -20.51 -1.03 -2.74
CA SER A 21 -20.74 -1.01 -4.19
C SER A 21 -19.47 -0.74 -4.96
N ASP A 22 -19.38 -1.30 -6.16
CA ASP A 22 -18.35 -1.04 -7.15
C ASP A 22 -18.91 -0.16 -8.25
N LEU A 23 -18.14 0.83 -8.69
CA LEU A 23 -18.44 1.64 -9.85
C LEU A 23 -17.50 1.24 -10.98
N ASP A 24 -17.94 0.32 -11.83
CA ASP A 24 -17.18 -0.15 -12.97
C ASP A 24 -17.32 0.81 -14.15
N LEU A 25 -16.20 1.37 -14.60
CA LEU A 25 -16.16 2.12 -15.84
C LEU A 25 -15.80 1.18 -17.02
N PRO A 26 -16.32 1.46 -18.23
CA PRO A 26 -15.99 0.69 -19.42
C PRO A 26 -14.47 0.69 -19.67
N ALA A 27 -13.94 -0.38 -20.28
CA ALA A 27 -12.52 -0.48 -20.59
C ALA A 27 -11.98 0.62 -21.54
N ASN A 28 -12.87 1.28 -22.27
CA ASN A 28 -12.59 2.43 -23.15
C ASN A 28 -13.01 3.77 -22.55
N ALA A 29 -13.22 3.83 -21.22
CA ALA A 29 -13.58 5.08 -20.55
C ALA A 29 -12.52 6.16 -20.81
N SER A 30 -13.00 7.37 -21.04
CA SER A 30 -12.17 8.57 -21.20
C SER A 30 -11.76 9.15 -19.84
N GLN A 31 -10.81 10.09 -19.86
CA GLN A 31 -10.48 10.87 -18.66
C GLN A 31 -11.70 11.60 -18.12
N ASP A 32 -12.54 12.15 -18.99
CA ASP A 32 -13.76 12.85 -18.57
C ASP A 32 -14.79 11.93 -17.89
N ASP A 33 -14.85 10.67 -18.28
CA ASP A 33 -15.70 9.67 -17.59
C ASP A 33 -15.20 9.40 -16.18
N VAL A 34 -13.87 9.26 -16.01
CA VAL A 34 -13.25 9.11 -14.68
C VAL A 34 -13.54 10.35 -13.81
N MET A 35 -13.32 11.56 -14.36
CA MET A 35 -13.54 12.81 -13.63
C MET A 35 -15.00 13.01 -13.25
N ARG A 36 -15.94 12.60 -14.11
CA ARG A 36 -17.39 12.64 -13.82
C ARG A 36 -17.74 11.68 -12.68
N ALA A 37 -17.21 10.46 -12.69
CA ALA A 37 -17.40 9.48 -11.62
C ALA A 37 -16.88 10.00 -10.28
N VAL A 38 -15.68 10.60 -10.27
CA VAL A 38 -15.11 11.24 -9.07
C VAL A 38 -15.99 12.37 -8.56
N ALA A 39 -16.48 13.25 -9.44
CA ALA A 39 -17.36 14.37 -9.07
C ALA A 39 -18.71 13.89 -8.50
N GLU A 40 -19.27 12.82 -9.06
CA GLU A 40 -20.48 12.18 -8.54
C GLU A 40 -20.28 11.63 -7.13
N LEU A 41 -19.20 10.89 -6.90
CA LEU A 41 -18.88 10.35 -5.57
C LEU A 41 -18.60 11.45 -4.55
N ASN A 42 -17.91 12.52 -4.96
CA ASN A 42 -17.67 13.69 -4.11
C ASN A 42 -18.98 14.34 -3.64
N SER A 43 -19.93 14.52 -4.56
CA SER A 43 -21.21 15.19 -4.28
C SER A 43 -22.24 14.29 -3.58
N ASN A 44 -22.05 12.96 -3.61
CA ASN A 44 -23.01 12.02 -3.05
C ASN A 44 -22.94 11.99 -1.50
N PRO A 45 -23.99 12.44 -0.77
CA PRO A 45 -23.99 12.44 0.69
C PRO A 45 -24.01 11.02 1.31
N ARG A 46 -24.39 10.01 0.53
CA ARG A 46 -24.38 8.60 0.96
C ARG A 46 -23.01 7.95 0.79
N CYS A 47 -22.08 8.57 0.08
CA CYS A 47 -20.72 8.10 -0.08
C CYS A 47 -19.85 8.62 1.07
N SER A 48 -19.50 7.77 2.01
CA SER A 48 -18.65 8.11 3.16
C SER A 48 -17.16 8.15 2.82
N GLY A 49 -16.74 7.35 1.86
CA GLY A 49 -15.37 7.27 1.35
C GLY A 49 -15.32 6.33 0.15
N TYR A 50 -14.32 6.49 -0.69
CA TYR A 50 -14.10 5.64 -1.86
C TYR A 50 -12.61 5.59 -2.21
N ILE A 51 -12.26 4.68 -3.11
CA ILE A 51 -10.92 4.57 -3.68
C ILE A 51 -10.99 4.70 -5.19
N VAL A 52 -9.92 5.23 -5.77
CA VAL A 52 -9.63 5.10 -7.20
C VAL A 52 -8.66 3.96 -7.35
N GLN A 53 -9.10 2.85 -7.95
CA GLN A 53 -8.25 1.68 -8.13
C GLN A 53 -7.09 1.98 -9.07
N LEU A 54 -5.88 1.86 -8.57
CA LEU A 54 -4.65 2.09 -9.33
C LEU A 54 -3.96 0.77 -9.72
N PRO A 55 -3.20 0.77 -10.83
CA PRO A 55 -3.04 1.85 -11.81
C PRO A 55 -4.26 2.00 -12.71
N LEU A 56 -4.54 3.23 -13.16
CA LEU A 56 -5.52 3.45 -14.23
C LEU A 56 -4.99 2.90 -15.58
N PRO A 57 -5.88 2.61 -16.53
CA PRO A 57 -5.49 2.24 -17.89
C PRO A 57 -4.54 3.25 -18.53
N LYS A 58 -3.66 2.76 -19.42
CA LYS A 58 -2.71 3.64 -20.15
C LYS A 58 -3.46 4.76 -20.90
N GLY A 59 -2.95 5.98 -20.77
CA GLY A 59 -3.51 7.18 -21.38
C GLY A 59 -4.44 7.99 -20.46
N LEU A 60 -4.80 7.45 -19.31
CA LEU A 60 -5.53 8.17 -18.26
C LEU A 60 -4.56 8.77 -17.23
N ASP A 61 -4.89 9.99 -16.78
CA ASP A 61 -4.12 10.70 -15.75
C ASP A 61 -4.65 10.34 -14.36
N GLN A 62 -3.95 9.41 -13.70
CA GLN A 62 -4.28 8.98 -12.34
C GLN A 62 -4.05 10.08 -11.30
N HIS A 63 -3.10 11.00 -11.54
CA HIS A 63 -2.82 12.09 -10.60
C HIS A 63 -3.98 13.09 -10.60
N ALA A 64 -4.47 13.47 -11.77
CA ALA A 64 -5.66 14.31 -11.89
C ALA A 64 -6.88 13.67 -11.20
N ALA A 65 -7.07 12.35 -11.34
CA ALA A 65 -8.16 11.64 -10.68
C ALA A 65 -8.04 11.66 -9.16
N LEU A 66 -6.83 11.41 -8.62
CA LEU A 66 -6.58 11.46 -7.17
C LEU A 66 -6.73 12.88 -6.62
N GLU A 67 -6.24 13.90 -7.33
CA GLU A 67 -6.33 15.30 -6.91
C GLU A 67 -7.76 15.84 -6.91
N ALA A 68 -8.61 15.30 -7.79
CA ALA A 68 -10.02 15.69 -7.87
C ALA A 68 -10.91 15.06 -6.78
N MET A 69 -10.41 14.05 -6.05
CA MET A 69 -11.16 13.45 -4.94
C MET A 69 -11.38 14.48 -3.82
N ASP A 70 -12.50 14.31 -3.09
CA ASP A 70 -12.65 14.97 -1.79
C ASP A 70 -11.65 14.32 -0.80
N PRO A 71 -10.67 15.07 -0.25
CA PRO A 71 -9.68 14.50 0.67
C PRO A 71 -10.28 13.90 1.95
N GLU A 72 -11.50 14.32 2.33
CA GLU A 72 -12.23 13.73 3.46
C GLU A 72 -12.95 12.42 3.09
N LYS A 73 -13.03 12.08 1.80
CA LYS A 73 -13.56 10.82 1.27
C LYS A 73 -12.48 9.89 0.71
N ASP A 74 -11.22 10.30 0.77
CA ASP A 74 -10.06 9.50 0.34
C ASP A 74 -9.84 8.34 1.32
N ALA A 75 -10.42 7.20 1.01
CA ALA A 75 -10.31 6.03 1.87
C ALA A 75 -8.95 5.34 1.80
N ASP A 76 -8.20 5.49 0.70
CA ASP A 76 -6.87 4.89 0.53
C ASP A 76 -5.71 5.76 1.05
N GLY A 77 -5.98 7.04 1.37
CA GLY A 77 -4.97 7.96 1.90
C GLY A 77 -3.94 8.43 0.87
N LEU A 78 -4.30 8.44 -0.41
CA LEU A 78 -3.39 8.78 -1.52
C LEU A 78 -3.62 10.18 -2.11
N HIS A 79 -4.64 10.91 -1.65
CA HIS A 79 -4.88 12.29 -2.06
C HIS A 79 -3.66 13.15 -1.71
N PRO A 80 -3.20 14.06 -2.62
CA PRO A 80 -2.03 14.89 -2.38
C PRO A 80 -2.07 15.69 -1.06
N MET A 81 -3.25 16.20 -0.68
CA MET A 81 -3.44 16.89 0.61
C MET A 81 -3.18 15.96 1.80
N ASN A 82 -3.68 14.72 1.76
CA ASN A 82 -3.50 13.75 2.85
C ASN A 82 -2.04 13.28 2.95
N LEU A 83 -1.38 13.07 1.80
CA LEU A 83 0.07 12.82 1.77
C LEU A 83 0.88 14.01 2.31
N GLY A 84 0.48 15.24 2.00
CA GLY A 84 1.07 16.45 2.59
C GLY A 84 0.89 16.50 4.10
N ARG A 85 -0.31 16.17 4.62
CA ARG A 85 -0.58 16.07 6.06
C ARG A 85 0.25 14.99 6.74
N LEU A 86 0.47 13.83 6.06
CA LEU A 86 1.38 12.79 6.56
C LEU A 86 2.80 13.33 6.74
N VAL A 87 3.33 14.08 5.79
CA VAL A 87 4.66 14.73 5.90
C VAL A 87 4.72 15.68 7.09
N LEU A 88 3.63 16.43 7.35
CA LEU A 88 3.55 17.41 8.44
C LEU A 88 3.17 16.79 9.80
N GLY A 89 2.93 15.48 9.85
CA GLY A 89 2.45 14.80 11.07
C GLY A 89 1.05 15.24 11.51
N GLN A 90 0.22 15.72 10.57
CA GLN A 90 -1.15 16.15 10.85
C GLN A 90 -2.16 15.00 10.68
N PRO A 91 -3.28 15.00 11.41
CA PRO A 91 -4.33 14.00 11.27
C PRO A 91 -4.93 14.00 9.86
N ALA A 92 -4.93 12.83 9.22
CA ALA A 92 -5.51 12.59 7.90
C ALA A 92 -5.70 11.09 7.67
N PRO A 93 -6.48 10.65 6.67
CA PRO A 93 -6.38 9.29 6.17
C PRO A 93 -4.94 8.96 5.81
N LEU A 94 -4.46 7.82 6.28
CA LEU A 94 -3.09 7.35 5.99
C LEU A 94 -3.13 6.33 4.85
N PRO A 95 -2.08 6.27 4.01
CA PRO A 95 -1.98 5.23 2.98
C PRO A 95 -2.18 3.84 3.57
N CYS A 96 -3.18 3.10 3.04
CA CYS A 96 -3.67 1.86 3.65
C CYS A 96 -2.61 0.79 3.76
N THR A 97 -1.88 0.50 2.68
CA THR A 97 -0.84 -0.54 2.69
C THR A 97 0.32 -0.19 3.63
N PRO A 98 0.90 1.02 3.60
CA PRO A 98 1.87 1.47 4.59
C PRO A 98 1.39 1.36 6.04
N ARG A 99 0.18 1.81 6.32
CA ARG A 99 -0.43 1.70 7.65
C ARG A 99 -0.59 0.24 8.06
N GLY A 100 -1.09 -0.61 7.15
CA GLY A 100 -1.25 -2.04 7.38
C GLY A 100 0.07 -2.75 7.68
N ILE A 101 1.17 -2.34 7.04
CA ILE A 101 2.52 -2.83 7.34
C ILE A 101 2.92 -2.50 8.78
N VAL A 102 2.73 -1.26 9.21
CA VAL A 102 3.06 -0.84 10.58
C VAL A 102 2.23 -1.60 11.61
N GLU A 103 0.92 -1.73 11.41
CA GLU A 103 0.05 -2.47 12.32
C GLU A 103 0.41 -3.96 12.36
N LEU A 104 0.78 -4.56 11.22
CA LEU A 104 1.22 -5.95 11.17
C LEU A 104 2.51 -6.16 11.97
N LEU A 105 3.49 -5.28 11.82
CA LEU A 105 4.73 -5.33 12.59
C LEU A 105 4.47 -5.21 14.11
N ARG A 106 3.55 -4.34 14.51
CA ARG A 106 3.15 -4.16 15.92
C ARG A 106 2.47 -5.41 16.48
N GLU A 107 1.52 -5.97 15.74
CA GLU A 107 0.77 -7.18 16.15
C GLU A 107 1.71 -8.36 16.42
N TYR A 108 2.71 -8.52 15.57
CA TYR A 108 3.73 -9.57 15.73
C TYR A 108 4.92 -9.15 16.59
N GLN A 109 4.83 -8.02 17.28
CA GLN A 109 5.85 -7.53 18.22
C GLN A 109 7.24 -7.37 17.59
N VAL A 110 7.30 -7.08 16.29
CA VAL A 110 8.54 -6.72 15.61
C VAL A 110 8.94 -5.32 16.04
N ASN A 111 10.12 -5.19 16.62
CA ASN A 111 10.60 -3.88 17.07
C ASN A 111 10.84 -2.94 15.88
N ILE A 112 10.15 -1.80 15.87
CA ILE A 112 10.30 -0.75 14.85
C ILE A 112 11.20 0.38 15.38
N ASP A 113 11.12 0.66 16.68
CA ASP A 113 11.87 1.76 17.32
C ASP A 113 13.37 1.55 17.19
N GLY A 114 14.05 2.51 16.55
CA GLY A 114 15.47 2.45 16.26
C GLY A 114 15.88 1.45 15.16
N ALA A 115 14.95 0.69 14.59
CA ALA A 115 15.27 -0.31 13.58
C ALA A 115 15.73 0.31 12.26
N HIS A 116 16.65 -0.37 11.57
CA HIS A 116 17.00 -0.08 10.19
C HIS A 116 16.03 -0.80 9.24
N VAL A 117 15.15 -0.03 8.60
CA VAL A 117 14.16 -0.54 7.66
C VAL A 117 14.62 -0.25 6.23
N VAL A 118 14.68 -1.29 5.40
CA VAL A 118 14.93 -1.14 3.96
C VAL A 118 13.64 -1.37 3.19
N VAL A 119 13.18 -0.36 2.47
CA VAL A 119 12.02 -0.42 1.59
C VAL A 119 12.49 -0.55 0.15
N VAL A 120 12.14 -1.65 -0.49
CA VAL A 120 12.49 -1.95 -1.89
C VAL A 120 11.34 -1.55 -2.80
N GLY A 121 11.50 -0.45 -3.50
CA GLY A 121 10.48 0.17 -4.34
C GLY A 121 10.15 1.59 -3.88
N ARG A 122 9.78 2.46 -4.83
CA ARG A 122 9.47 3.88 -4.58
C ARG A 122 8.14 4.32 -5.18
N GLY A 123 7.19 3.40 -5.27
CA GLY A 123 5.83 3.67 -5.71
C GLY A 123 5.09 4.62 -4.75
N VAL A 124 4.11 5.34 -5.28
CA VAL A 124 3.30 6.30 -4.50
C VAL A 124 2.35 5.61 -3.53
N THR A 125 1.97 4.38 -3.83
CA THR A 125 1.04 3.59 -3.00
C THR A 125 1.70 2.97 -1.76
N VAL A 126 3.00 2.63 -1.85
CA VAL A 126 3.71 1.94 -0.76
C VAL A 126 5.05 2.59 -0.44
N GLY A 127 6.01 2.54 -1.35
CA GLY A 127 7.41 2.81 -1.00
C GLY A 127 7.64 4.20 -0.42
N ARG A 128 7.15 5.26 -1.09
CA ARG A 128 7.33 6.64 -0.62
C ARG A 128 6.57 6.91 0.68
N PRO A 129 5.25 6.64 0.78
CA PRO A 129 4.52 6.95 2.00
C PRO A 129 4.93 6.10 3.19
N LEU A 130 5.38 4.85 2.98
CA LEU A 130 5.88 4.00 4.05
C LEU A 130 7.12 4.59 4.74
N GLY A 131 8.05 5.14 3.96
CA GLY A 131 9.23 5.82 4.52
C GLY A 131 8.84 7.00 5.41
N LEU A 132 7.86 7.80 4.98
CA LEU A 132 7.33 8.91 5.78
C LEU A 132 6.64 8.43 7.05
N LEU A 133 5.89 7.34 6.97
CA LEU A 133 5.17 6.78 8.12
C LEU A 133 6.13 6.21 9.17
N LEU A 134 7.12 5.43 8.75
CA LEU A 134 8.08 4.78 9.63
C LEU A 134 9.07 5.76 10.31
N THR A 135 9.31 6.92 9.71
CA THR A 135 10.20 7.96 10.28
C THR A 135 9.48 8.92 11.23
N ARG A 136 8.17 8.75 11.48
CA ARG A 136 7.47 9.51 12.52
C ARG A 136 8.05 9.18 13.90
N LYS A 137 7.94 10.11 14.85
CA LYS A 137 8.40 9.90 16.23
C LYS A 137 7.75 8.71 16.93
N SER A 138 6.54 8.32 16.51
CA SER A 138 5.80 7.18 17.04
C SER A 138 6.37 5.83 16.58
N GLU A 139 6.93 5.76 15.39
CA GLU A 139 7.58 4.58 14.81
C GLU A 139 9.10 4.61 14.99
N ASN A 140 9.70 5.80 14.84
CA ASN A 140 11.09 6.12 15.14
C ASN A 140 12.14 5.23 14.44
N ALA A 141 11.85 4.76 13.23
CA ALA A 141 12.77 3.93 12.45
C ALA A 141 13.73 4.77 11.61
N THR A 142 14.87 4.18 11.26
CA THR A 142 15.75 4.67 10.19
C THR A 142 15.39 3.97 8.89
N VAL A 143 15.06 4.72 7.83
CA VAL A 143 14.58 4.13 6.58
C VAL A 143 15.53 4.37 5.44
N THR A 144 15.90 3.29 4.74
CA THR A 144 16.61 3.33 3.46
C THR A 144 15.67 2.91 2.35
N LEU A 145 15.43 3.80 1.39
CA LEU A 145 14.62 3.52 0.22
C LEU A 145 15.51 3.11 -0.95
N VAL A 146 15.40 1.86 -1.42
CA VAL A 146 16.15 1.33 -2.56
C VAL A 146 15.25 1.13 -3.78
N HIS A 147 15.80 1.27 -4.97
CA HIS A 147 15.06 1.18 -6.22
C HIS A 147 15.99 0.79 -7.39
N THR A 148 15.47 0.72 -8.60
CA THR A 148 16.22 0.32 -9.82
C THR A 148 17.48 1.14 -10.11
N GLY A 149 17.56 2.38 -9.62
CA GLY A 149 18.77 3.22 -9.73
C GLY A 149 19.75 3.06 -8.56
N THR A 150 19.46 2.21 -7.57
CA THR A 150 20.34 2.01 -6.41
C THR A 150 21.53 1.14 -6.80
N LYS A 151 22.75 1.63 -6.53
CA LYS A 151 23.97 0.84 -6.69
C LYS A 151 24.08 -0.15 -5.53
N ILE A 152 24.36 -1.43 -5.85
CA ILE A 152 24.60 -2.50 -4.87
C ILE A 152 23.48 -2.61 -3.81
N PRO A 153 22.20 -2.86 -4.21
CA PRO A 153 21.08 -2.89 -3.27
C PRO A 153 21.22 -3.98 -2.19
N LYS A 154 21.88 -5.12 -2.48
CA LYS A 154 22.11 -6.20 -1.50
C LYS A 154 22.90 -5.76 -0.25
N THR A 155 23.76 -4.75 -0.35
CA THR A 155 24.49 -4.23 0.80
C THR A 155 23.54 -3.62 1.84
N TYR A 156 22.53 -2.88 1.38
CA TYR A 156 21.55 -2.29 2.29
C TYR A 156 20.66 -3.36 2.93
N LEU A 157 20.27 -4.38 2.17
CA LEU A 157 19.39 -5.45 2.64
C LEU A 157 20.01 -6.30 3.74
N ARG A 158 21.32 -6.60 3.63
CA ARG A 158 22.05 -7.43 4.60
C ARG A 158 22.16 -6.83 6.01
N ASP A 159 22.05 -5.52 6.12
CA ASP A 159 22.12 -4.81 7.40
C ASP A 159 20.74 -4.42 7.94
N ALA A 160 19.66 -4.75 7.19
CA ALA A 160 18.30 -4.38 7.55
C ALA A 160 17.75 -5.27 8.66
N ASP A 161 17.11 -4.65 9.66
CA ASP A 161 16.31 -5.35 10.66
C ASP A 161 14.93 -5.70 10.10
N ILE A 162 14.41 -4.83 9.22
CA ILE A 162 13.13 -5.01 8.55
C ILE A 162 13.30 -4.73 7.05
N ILE A 163 12.81 -5.63 6.21
CA ILE A 163 12.77 -5.48 4.75
C ILE A 163 11.33 -5.46 4.30
N VAL A 164 10.96 -4.44 3.51
CA VAL A 164 9.66 -4.37 2.84
C VAL A 164 9.87 -4.42 1.34
N ALA A 165 9.50 -5.54 0.72
CA ALA A 165 9.64 -5.77 -0.71
C ALA A 165 8.38 -5.31 -1.47
N ALA A 166 8.50 -4.23 -2.24
CA ALA A 166 7.40 -3.57 -2.95
C ALA A 166 7.84 -3.08 -4.35
N ALA A 167 8.62 -3.90 -5.06
CA ALA A 167 9.16 -3.60 -6.38
C ALA A 167 8.35 -4.22 -7.54
N GLY A 168 7.55 -5.25 -7.27
CA GLY A 168 6.83 -6.01 -8.27
C GLY A 168 7.77 -6.84 -9.18
N VAL A 169 8.85 -7.35 -8.59
CA VAL A 169 9.83 -8.21 -9.27
C VAL A 169 9.91 -9.55 -8.56
N PRO A 170 9.40 -10.64 -9.17
CA PRO A 170 9.30 -11.94 -8.54
C PRO A 170 10.65 -12.42 -7.98
N HIS A 171 10.62 -12.88 -6.72
CA HIS A 171 11.72 -13.55 -6.05
C HIS A 171 13.05 -12.75 -6.02
N MET A 172 12.98 -11.42 -6.08
CA MET A 172 14.19 -10.59 -6.07
C MET A 172 14.91 -10.56 -4.72
N ILE A 173 14.19 -10.82 -3.63
CA ILE A 173 14.76 -10.92 -2.27
C ILE A 173 15.04 -12.39 -2.00
N THR A 174 16.30 -12.72 -1.89
CA THR A 174 16.82 -14.09 -1.66
C THR A 174 17.51 -14.19 -0.29
N ALA A 175 17.62 -15.40 0.25
CA ALA A 175 18.20 -15.64 1.58
C ALA A 175 19.60 -15.02 1.77
N ASP A 176 20.43 -15.00 0.73
CA ASP A 176 21.77 -14.41 0.76
C ASP A 176 21.78 -12.88 0.90
N SER A 177 20.64 -12.24 0.74
CA SER A 177 20.46 -10.79 0.89
C SER A 177 19.77 -10.38 2.20
N VAL A 178 19.36 -11.34 3.02
CA VAL A 178 18.61 -11.09 4.27
C VAL A 178 19.48 -11.36 5.49
N LYS A 179 19.48 -10.44 6.45
CA LYS A 179 20.10 -10.61 7.76
C LYS A 179 19.38 -11.73 8.53
N PRO A 180 20.10 -12.70 9.12
CA PRO A 180 19.48 -13.70 9.98
C PRO A 180 18.61 -13.07 11.07
N GLY A 181 17.37 -13.53 11.19
CA GLY A 181 16.42 -13.01 12.16
C GLY A 181 15.67 -11.74 11.74
N ALA A 182 15.95 -11.14 10.59
CA ALA A 182 15.24 -9.96 10.10
C ALA A 182 13.75 -10.25 9.85
N ALA A 183 12.92 -9.22 9.93
CA ALA A 183 11.54 -9.29 9.48
C ALA A 183 11.45 -8.94 8.00
N VAL A 184 10.75 -9.76 7.20
CA VAL A 184 10.58 -9.57 5.75
C VAL A 184 9.11 -9.53 5.39
N LEU A 185 8.66 -8.43 4.79
CA LEU A 185 7.27 -8.24 4.37
C LEU A 185 7.20 -8.19 2.85
N ASP A 186 6.48 -9.14 2.26
CA ASP A 186 6.26 -9.24 0.82
C ASP A 186 4.99 -8.49 0.43
N VAL A 187 5.17 -7.41 -0.31
CA VAL A 187 4.08 -6.54 -0.79
C VAL A 187 3.98 -6.57 -2.31
N GLY A 188 5.06 -6.99 -2.98
CA GLY A 188 5.11 -7.11 -4.43
C GLY A 188 4.09 -8.12 -4.94
N ILE A 189 3.41 -7.78 -6.04
CA ILE A 189 2.43 -8.67 -6.67
C ILE A 189 2.77 -8.79 -8.14
N THR A 190 3.13 -9.99 -8.56
CA THR A 190 3.28 -10.33 -9.97
C THR A 190 2.36 -11.49 -10.31
N ARG A 191 1.59 -11.33 -11.37
CA ARG A 191 0.73 -12.39 -11.89
C ARG A 191 1.53 -13.26 -12.85
N THR A 192 1.56 -14.56 -12.58
CA THR A 192 2.15 -15.57 -13.42
C THR A 192 1.07 -16.58 -13.88
N GLU A 193 1.40 -17.49 -14.76
CA GLU A 193 0.50 -18.59 -15.16
C GLU A 193 0.12 -19.51 -13.99
N SER A 194 1.01 -19.63 -12.99
CA SER A 194 0.81 -20.44 -11.78
C SER A 194 0.09 -19.71 -10.65
N GLY A 195 -0.26 -18.41 -10.82
CA GLY A 195 -0.94 -17.61 -9.81
C GLY A 195 -0.21 -16.32 -9.45
N LEU A 196 -0.47 -15.81 -8.24
CA LEU A 196 0.18 -14.61 -7.72
C LEU A 196 1.51 -14.98 -7.04
N VAL A 197 2.55 -14.23 -7.38
CA VAL A 197 3.90 -14.40 -6.83
C VAL A 197 4.37 -13.07 -6.27
N GLY A 198 5.00 -13.13 -5.10
CA GLY A 198 5.60 -11.98 -4.45
C GLY A 198 7.05 -11.71 -4.88
N ASP A 199 7.63 -10.69 -4.28
CA ASP A 199 9.03 -10.28 -4.52
C ASP A 199 10.03 -11.12 -3.70
N VAL A 200 9.55 -11.87 -2.67
CA VAL A 200 10.38 -12.64 -1.75
C VAL A 200 10.49 -14.08 -2.20
N HIS A 201 11.72 -14.56 -2.31
CA HIS A 201 11.98 -15.97 -2.66
C HIS A 201 11.69 -16.88 -1.45
N PRO A 202 11.15 -18.10 -1.64
CA PRO A 202 10.83 -19.01 -0.53
C PRO A 202 12.00 -19.38 0.39
N ASP A 203 13.25 -19.34 -0.08
CA ASP A 203 14.43 -19.63 0.76
C ASP A 203 14.62 -18.65 1.92
N VAL A 204 14.01 -17.44 1.84
CA VAL A 204 14.05 -16.41 2.89
C VAL A 204 13.41 -16.91 4.19
N PHE A 205 12.42 -17.81 4.12
CA PHE A 205 11.79 -18.42 5.30
C PHE A 205 12.77 -19.20 6.19
N ASN A 206 13.92 -19.63 5.65
CA ASN A 206 14.95 -20.35 6.40
C ASN A 206 15.91 -19.43 7.16
N VAL A 207 15.87 -18.11 6.91
CA VAL A 207 16.84 -17.14 7.44
C VAL A 207 16.15 -16.04 8.23
N ALA A 208 15.00 -15.57 7.77
CA ALA A 208 14.24 -14.51 8.42
C ALA A 208 13.61 -14.98 9.73
N GLY A 209 13.53 -14.09 10.72
CA GLY A 209 12.82 -14.34 11.96
C GLY A 209 11.30 -14.19 11.84
N PHE A 210 10.87 -13.39 10.87
CA PHE A 210 9.47 -13.14 10.56
C PHE A 210 9.30 -12.95 9.04
N VAL A 211 8.29 -13.57 8.45
CA VAL A 211 7.94 -13.36 7.04
C VAL A 211 6.42 -13.14 6.93
N ALA A 212 6.03 -11.99 6.40
CA ALA A 212 4.67 -11.77 5.92
C ALA A 212 4.62 -12.16 4.42
N PRO A 213 4.03 -13.30 4.05
CA PRO A 213 4.10 -13.81 2.68
C PRO A 213 3.13 -13.09 1.74
N MET A 214 3.34 -13.26 0.45
CA MET A 214 2.38 -12.93 -0.61
C MET A 214 1.97 -14.23 -1.34
N PRO A 215 0.66 -14.57 -1.31
CA PRO A 215 -0.48 -13.94 -0.65
C PRO A 215 -0.57 -14.20 0.87
N GLY A 216 -1.46 -13.48 1.53
CA GLY A 216 -1.88 -13.76 2.92
C GLY A 216 -1.22 -12.93 4.02
N GLY A 217 -0.18 -12.14 3.71
CA GLY A 217 0.50 -11.25 4.65
C GLY A 217 -0.12 -9.85 4.72
N VAL A 218 0.49 -8.89 4.03
CA VAL A 218 0.12 -7.46 4.08
C VAL A 218 -1.24 -7.16 3.45
N GLY A 219 -1.65 -7.90 2.45
CA GLY A 219 -2.90 -7.66 1.73
C GLY A 219 -4.15 -7.55 2.61
N PRO A 220 -4.45 -8.52 3.50
CA PRO A 220 -5.56 -8.42 4.46
C PRO A 220 -5.53 -7.15 5.32
N MET A 221 -4.34 -6.72 5.73
CA MET A 221 -4.17 -5.50 6.52
C MET A 221 -4.50 -4.24 5.74
N THR A 222 -4.15 -4.18 4.46
CA THR A 222 -4.52 -3.06 3.58
C THR A 222 -6.03 -2.81 3.61
N ARG A 223 -6.84 -3.87 3.56
CA ARG A 223 -8.31 -3.76 3.61
C ARG A 223 -8.82 -3.34 4.97
N ALA A 224 -8.27 -3.90 6.04
CA ALA A 224 -8.62 -3.47 7.37
C ALA A 224 -8.38 -1.96 7.54
N MET A 225 -7.25 -1.46 7.05
CA MET A 225 -6.92 -0.03 7.12
C MET A 225 -7.82 0.83 6.23
N LEU A 226 -8.31 0.32 5.11
CA LEU A 226 -9.30 1.00 4.29
C LEU A 226 -10.58 1.30 5.09
N VAL A 227 -11.14 0.29 5.74
CA VAL A 227 -12.32 0.45 6.60
C VAL A 227 -12.02 1.40 7.76
N THR A 228 -10.86 1.24 8.39
CA THR A 228 -10.42 2.12 9.48
C THR A 228 -10.37 3.58 9.04
N ASN A 229 -9.79 3.89 7.87
CA ASN A 229 -9.75 5.25 7.34
C ASN A 229 -11.14 5.84 7.14
N VAL A 230 -12.11 5.06 6.63
CA VAL A 230 -13.49 5.52 6.45
C VAL A 230 -14.14 5.85 7.79
N VAL A 231 -14.02 4.96 8.78
CA VAL A 231 -14.58 5.15 10.13
C VAL A 231 -13.96 6.38 10.79
N GLU A 232 -12.65 6.49 10.83
CA GLU A 232 -11.94 7.64 11.41
C GLU A 232 -12.29 8.97 10.70
N SER A 233 -12.52 8.94 9.38
CA SER A 233 -12.95 10.14 8.64
C SER A 233 -14.34 10.59 9.05
N LEU A 234 -15.26 9.65 9.29
CA LEU A 234 -16.59 9.96 9.81
C LEU A 234 -16.53 10.51 11.25
N GLU A 235 -15.74 9.88 12.12
CA GLU A 235 -15.54 10.33 13.51
C GLU A 235 -14.99 11.75 13.56
N ARG A 236 -14.01 12.08 12.70
CA ARG A 236 -13.47 13.45 12.58
C ARG A 236 -14.51 14.46 12.13
N LYS A 237 -15.49 14.06 11.29
CA LYS A 237 -16.60 14.95 10.87
C LYS A 237 -17.60 15.21 11.99
N ILE A 238 -17.89 14.21 12.81
CA ILE A 238 -18.85 14.30 13.92
C ILE A 238 -18.28 15.13 15.10
N SER A 239 -16.95 15.11 15.25
CA SER A 239 -16.25 15.80 16.35
C SER A 239 -15.98 17.28 16.08
N LYS A 240 -16.30 17.79 14.89
CA LYS A 240 -16.23 19.21 14.49
C LYS A 240 -17.58 19.87 14.69
#